data_aed94e22dab4b1dee57c26514006c8f8
#
_entry.id   aed94e22dab4b1dee57c26514006c8f8
#
_cell.length_a   1.000
_cell.length_b   1.000
_cell.length_c   1.000
_cell.angle_alpha   90.00
_cell.angle_beta   90.00
_cell.angle_gamma   90.00
#
_symmetry.space_group_name_H-M   'P 1'
#
loop_
_entity.id
_entity.type
_entity.pdbx_description
1 polymer ?
#
loop_
_entity_poly.entity_id
_entity_poly.type
_entity_poly.pdbx_seq_one_letter_code
_entity_poly.pdbx_strand_id
1 'polypeptide(L)'
;GLAMKTVILGAGAIGCYLGAALKAGGLAPTLIARPRVIADIHQAGGLTISDYQEEQWQVGTPDMTDSNEALADADIVLITVKCLAVEESAQLLHQYCNAGTLVLCLQNGLGSDAVIKRICPTLNIVRGIVGFNVAPLGEGRFHRGTEGAIYCEPNDTIRAALTSVFAKTNIQL
;
A
#
# COMPACT_ATOMS: atom_id res chain seq x y z
N GLY A 1 -15.02 1.74 -16.65
CA GLY A 1 -15.51 1.94 -15.29
C GLY A 1 -14.67 2.96 -14.55
N LEU A 2 -15.19 3.42 -13.45
CA LEU A 2 -14.45 4.33 -12.59
C LEU A 2 -13.26 3.61 -11.98
N ALA A 3 -12.12 4.30 -11.91
CA ALA A 3 -10.95 3.78 -11.22
C ALA A 3 -11.27 3.59 -9.74
N MET A 4 -10.81 2.47 -9.17
CA MET A 4 -11.01 2.19 -7.76
C MET A 4 -10.09 3.06 -6.92
N LYS A 5 -10.64 3.64 -5.86
CA LYS A 5 -9.84 4.43 -4.91
C LYS A 5 -9.01 3.50 -4.04
N THR A 6 -7.70 3.65 -4.12
CA THR A 6 -6.75 2.87 -3.35
C THR A 6 -6.15 3.71 -2.23
N VAL A 7 -6.14 3.16 -1.02
CA VAL A 7 -5.55 3.80 0.16
C VAL A 7 -4.52 2.85 0.74
N ILE A 8 -3.32 3.38 1.05
CA ILE A 8 -2.27 2.63 1.73
C ILE A 8 -2.27 3.04 3.20
N LEU A 9 -2.48 2.07 4.07
CA LEU A 9 -2.43 2.26 5.52
C LEU A 9 -1.04 1.89 6.04
N GLY A 10 -0.37 2.87 6.61
CA GLY A 10 0.95 2.69 7.20
C GLY A 10 2.09 2.81 6.19
N ALA A 11 2.17 3.93 5.49
CA ALA A 11 3.18 4.15 4.47
C ALA A 11 4.58 4.38 5.07
N GLY A 12 5.27 3.28 5.42
CA GLY A 12 6.71 3.20 5.63
C GLY A 12 7.41 2.90 4.30
N ALA A 13 8.52 2.18 4.33
CA ALA A 13 9.30 1.91 3.11
C ALA A 13 8.49 1.15 2.05
N ILE A 14 7.87 0.04 2.45
CA ILE A 14 7.03 -0.76 1.53
C ILE A 14 5.84 0.06 1.04
N GLY A 15 5.13 0.72 1.95
CA GLY A 15 3.94 1.50 1.58
C GLY A 15 4.27 2.67 0.65
N CYS A 16 5.37 3.36 0.87
CA CYS A 16 5.82 4.44 -0.03
C CYS A 16 6.20 3.89 -1.41
N TYR A 17 6.90 2.77 -1.45
CA TYR A 17 7.27 2.12 -2.72
C TYR A 17 6.01 1.72 -3.51
N LEU A 18 5.09 1.02 -2.87
CA LEU A 18 3.86 0.57 -3.53
C LEU A 18 2.97 1.76 -3.91
N GLY A 19 2.90 2.79 -3.07
CA GLY A 19 2.16 4.01 -3.39
C GLY A 19 2.70 4.72 -4.62
N ALA A 20 4.02 4.83 -4.73
CA ALA A 20 4.67 5.38 -5.91
C ALA A 20 4.40 4.52 -7.16
N ALA A 21 4.46 3.19 -7.01
CA ALA A 21 4.16 2.26 -8.10
C ALA A 21 2.71 2.40 -8.59
N LEU A 22 1.76 2.51 -7.67
CA LEU A 22 0.35 2.73 -8.03
C LEU A 22 0.18 4.03 -8.82
N LYS A 23 0.84 5.09 -8.37
CA LYS A 23 0.78 6.39 -9.06
C LYS A 23 1.44 6.31 -10.44
N ALA A 24 2.60 5.70 -10.55
CA ALA A 24 3.28 5.48 -11.84
C ALA A 24 2.41 4.66 -12.79
N GLY A 25 1.63 3.73 -12.27
CA GLY A 25 0.71 2.91 -13.02
C GLY A 25 -0.60 3.59 -13.43
N GLY A 26 -0.80 4.85 -13.03
CA GLY A 26 -1.95 5.65 -13.45
C GLY A 26 -3.06 5.80 -12.43
N LEU A 27 -2.90 5.26 -11.22
CA LEU A 27 -3.87 5.47 -10.14
C LEU A 27 -3.54 6.73 -9.34
N ALA A 28 -4.47 7.15 -8.50
CA ALA A 28 -4.32 8.27 -7.58
C ALA A 28 -4.47 7.80 -6.13
N PRO A 29 -3.46 7.08 -5.59
CA PRO A 29 -3.56 6.55 -4.24
C PRO A 29 -3.47 7.65 -3.19
N THR A 30 -4.08 7.41 -2.03
CA THR A 30 -3.83 8.17 -0.81
C THR A 30 -2.97 7.33 0.13
N LEU A 31 -1.88 7.91 0.63
CA LEU A 31 -0.99 7.26 1.58
C LEU A 31 -1.26 7.85 2.97
N ILE A 32 -1.63 6.98 3.90
CA ILE A 32 -1.73 7.36 5.32
C ILE A 32 -0.38 7.10 5.94
N ALA A 33 0.28 8.17 6.39
CA ALA A 33 1.64 8.13 6.89
C ALA A 33 1.80 9.04 8.10
N ARG A 34 2.89 8.86 8.84
CA ARG A 34 3.24 9.75 9.94
C ARG A 34 3.62 11.12 9.42
N PRO A 35 3.38 12.20 10.20
CA PRO A 35 3.71 13.56 9.78
C PRO A 35 5.15 13.73 9.31
N ARG A 36 6.12 13.07 9.95
CA ARG A 36 7.52 13.16 9.55
C ARG A 36 7.75 12.61 8.15
N VAL A 37 7.14 11.48 7.81
CA VAL A 37 7.25 10.88 6.47
C VAL A 37 6.66 11.81 5.42
N ILE A 38 5.49 12.38 5.71
CA ILE A 38 4.82 13.33 4.82
C ILE A 38 5.71 14.54 4.58
N ALA A 39 6.27 15.13 5.64
CA ALA A 39 7.13 16.29 5.55
C ALA A 39 8.39 16.00 4.71
N ASP A 40 9.04 14.85 4.95
CA ASP A 40 10.25 14.47 4.22
C ASP A 40 9.99 14.33 2.72
N ILE A 41 8.87 13.74 2.35
CA ILE A 41 8.52 13.54 0.94
C ILE A 41 8.17 14.87 0.28
N HIS A 42 7.39 15.72 0.94
CA HIS A 42 7.07 17.06 0.44
C HIS A 42 8.34 17.89 0.26
N GLN A 43 9.25 17.86 1.22
CA GLN A 43 10.50 18.61 1.16
C GLN A 43 11.39 18.13 0.00
N ALA A 44 11.37 16.85 -0.30
CA ALA A 44 12.12 16.28 -1.41
C ALA A 44 11.49 16.54 -2.79
N GLY A 45 10.28 17.08 -2.83
CA GLY A 45 9.55 17.33 -4.07
C GLY A 45 8.80 16.12 -4.60
N GLY A 46 8.69 15.05 -3.83
CA GLY A 46 7.93 13.86 -4.18
C GLY A 46 8.68 12.56 -3.97
N LEU A 47 8.07 11.48 -4.43
CA LEU A 47 8.60 10.12 -4.36
C LEU A 47 9.38 9.75 -5.61
N THR A 48 10.52 9.09 -5.41
CA THR A 48 11.28 8.42 -6.46
C THR A 48 11.51 6.99 -6.04
N ILE A 49 11.19 6.05 -6.92
CA ILE A 49 11.46 4.64 -6.68
C ILE A 49 12.44 4.11 -7.71
N SER A 50 13.25 3.15 -7.29
CA SER A 50 14.20 2.47 -8.16
C SER A 50 14.19 0.97 -7.86
N ASP A 51 14.67 0.17 -8.82
CA ASP A 51 14.69 -1.28 -8.66
C ASP A 51 16.08 -1.88 -8.92
N TYR A 52 16.18 -3.19 -8.70
CA TYR A 52 17.41 -3.95 -8.86
C TYR A 52 17.90 -4.04 -10.32
N GLN A 53 17.08 -3.63 -11.29
CA GLN A 53 17.42 -3.56 -12.70
C GLN A 53 17.86 -2.15 -13.11
N GLU A 54 18.14 -1.29 -12.15
CA GLU A 54 18.57 0.09 -12.36
C GLU A 54 17.53 0.98 -13.03
N GLU A 55 16.27 0.58 -12.97
CA GLU A 55 15.17 1.43 -13.41
C GLU A 55 14.74 2.38 -12.32
N GLN A 56 14.28 3.55 -12.72
CA GLN A 56 13.89 4.60 -11.79
C GLN A 56 12.64 5.31 -12.28
N TRP A 57 11.75 5.64 -11.34
CA TRP A 57 10.51 6.36 -11.60
C TRP A 57 10.35 7.51 -10.62
N GLN A 58 10.19 8.73 -11.13
CA GLN A 58 9.85 9.90 -10.35
C GLN A 58 8.36 10.14 -10.50
N VAL A 59 7.62 10.09 -9.41
CA VAL A 59 6.16 10.13 -9.49
C VAL A 59 5.54 11.38 -8.87
N GLY A 60 6.36 12.30 -8.37
CA GLY A 60 5.86 13.46 -7.66
C GLY A 60 5.31 13.12 -6.29
N THR A 61 4.50 14.00 -5.74
CA THR A 61 3.91 13.80 -4.41
C THR A 61 2.51 13.24 -4.54
N PRO A 62 2.24 12.02 -4.05
CA PRO A 62 0.88 11.51 -3.99
C PRO A 62 0.07 12.23 -2.91
N ASP A 63 -1.23 12.01 -2.88
CA ASP A 63 -2.03 12.42 -1.73
C ASP A 63 -1.50 11.71 -0.48
N MET A 64 -1.15 12.50 0.54
CA MET A 64 -0.66 11.98 1.81
C MET A 64 -1.39 12.66 2.96
N THR A 65 -1.71 11.89 3.97
CA THR A 65 -2.39 12.38 5.17
C THR A 65 -1.98 11.56 6.38
N ASP A 66 -2.05 12.17 7.55
CA ASP A 66 -1.95 11.44 8.82
C ASP A 66 -3.34 11.09 9.39
N SER A 67 -4.41 11.47 8.71
CA SER A 67 -5.78 11.20 9.13
C SER A 67 -6.27 9.84 8.61
N ASN A 68 -6.70 8.99 9.53
CA ASN A 68 -7.29 7.70 9.20
C ASN A 68 -8.68 7.81 8.54
N GLU A 69 -9.26 8.99 8.54
CA GLU A 69 -10.54 9.25 7.87
C GLU A 69 -10.47 8.97 6.37
N ALA A 70 -9.28 9.02 5.77
CA ALA A 70 -9.09 8.67 4.37
C ALA A 70 -9.54 7.22 4.05
N LEU A 71 -9.57 6.34 5.04
CA LEU A 71 -10.06 4.96 4.87
C LEU A 71 -11.53 4.90 4.45
N ALA A 72 -12.33 5.91 4.80
CA ALA A 72 -13.75 5.94 4.44
C ALA A 72 -13.99 6.05 2.93
N ASP A 73 -13.03 6.58 2.19
CA ASP A 73 -13.13 6.75 0.74
C ASP A 73 -12.58 5.56 -0.05
N ALA A 74 -11.98 4.59 0.63
CA ALA A 74 -11.28 3.51 -0.04
C ALA A 74 -12.23 2.48 -0.63
N ASP A 75 -11.94 2.06 -1.85
CA ASP A 75 -12.47 0.83 -2.44
C ASP A 75 -11.55 -0.34 -2.11
N ILE A 76 -10.24 -0.09 -2.17
CA ILE A 76 -9.20 -1.06 -1.82
C ILE A 76 -8.24 -0.41 -0.82
N VAL A 77 -7.97 -1.11 0.27
CA VAL A 77 -6.95 -0.73 1.25
C VAL A 77 -5.80 -1.72 1.18
N LEU A 78 -4.57 -1.23 1.06
CA LEU A 78 -3.36 -2.03 1.24
C LEU A 78 -2.81 -1.75 2.64
N ILE A 79 -2.69 -2.78 3.46
CA ILE A 79 -2.10 -2.64 4.80
C ILE A 79 -0.62 -3.01 4.70
N THR A 80 0.24 -2.02 4.97
CA THR A 80 1.69 -2.18 4.88
C THR A 80 2.40 -1.86 6.19
N VAL A 81 1.65 -1.62 7.28
CA VAL A 81 2.23 -1.40 8.61
C VAL A 81 2.94 -2.66 9.10
N LYS A 82 3.94 -2.49 9.97
CA LYS A 82 4.65 -3.63 10.58
C LYS A 82 3.75 -4.36 11.56
N CYS A 83 4.07 -5.63 11.80
CA CYS A 83 3.23 -6.59 12.53
C CYS A 83 2.78 -6.17 13.94
N LEU A 84 3.49 -5.28 14.61
CA LEU A 84 3.11 -4.79 15.94
C LEU A 84 1.76 -4.07 15.97
N ALA A 85 1.28 -3.64 14.82
CA ALA A 85 0.08 -2.81 14.70
C ALA A 85 -1.14 -3.58 14.18
N VAL A 86 -1.14 -4.92 14.20
CA VAL A 86 -2.23 -5.71 13.59
C VAL A 86 -3.58 -5.38 14.20
N GLU A 87 -3.69 -5.45 15.52
CA GLU A 87 -4.98 -5.17 16.19
C GLU A 87 -5.37 -3.71 16.05
N GLU A 88 -4.41 -2.79 16.15
CA GLU A 88 -4.67 -1.38 15.95
C GLU A 88 -5.14 -1.11 14.53
N SER A 89 -4.51 -1.73 13.55
CA SER A 89 -4.93 -1.63 12.14
C SER A 89 -6.35 -2.13 11.96
N ALA A 90 -6.68 -3.28 12.56
CA ALA A 90 -8.02 -3.84 12.49
C ALA A 90 -9.06 -2.91 13.10
N GLN A 91 -8.76 -2.27 14.24
CA GLN A 91 -9.67 -1.30 14.86
C GLN A 91 -9.88 -0.07 13.98
N LEU A 92 -8.82 0.42 13.32
CA LEU A 92 -8.95 1.53 12.38
C LEU A 92 -9.83 1.16 11.18
N LEU A 93 -9.61 -0.02 10.61
CA LEU A 93 -10.45 -0.51 9.52
C LEU A 93 -11.91 -0.63 9.94
N HIS A 94 -12.14 -1.17 11.13
CA HIS A 94 -13.50 -1.32 11.67
C HIS A 94 -14.18 0.03 11.86
N GLN A 95 -13.44 1.01 12.34
CA GLN A 95 -13.98 2.35 12.64
C GLN A 95 -14.28 3.15 11.37
N TYR A 96 -13.41 3.10 10.36
CA TYR A 96 -13.45 4.04 9.24
C TYR A 96 -13.89 3.44 7.91
N CYS A 97 -13.62 2.17 7.64
CA CYS A 97 -13.98 1.59 6.35
C CYS A 97 -15.47 1.30 6.24
N ASN A 98 -16.01 1.52 5.04
CA ASN A 98 -17.36 1.10 4.72
C ASN A 98 -17.45 -0.42 4.60
N ALA A 99 -18.63 -0.98 4.86
CA ALA A 99 -18.86 -2.41 4.64
C ALA A 99 -18.55 -2.78 3.19
N GLY A 100 -17.91 -3.92 3.00
CA GLY A 100 -17.55 -4.41 1.68
C GLY A 100 -16.22 -3.90 1.14
N THR A 101 -15.54 -2.98 1.84
CA THR A 101 -14.21 -2.53 1.44
C THR A 101 -13.27 -3.73 1.33
N LEU A 102 -12.52 -3.78 0.22
CA LEU A 102 -11.55 -4.83 -0.03
C LEU A 102 -10.22 -4.44 0.61
N VAL A 103 -9.67 -5.34 1.42
CA VAL A 103 -8.42 -5.08 2.15
C VAL A 103 -7.40 -6.12 1.74
N LEU A 104 -6.30 -5.68 1.13
CA LEU A 104 -5.14 -6.51 0.85
C LEU A 104 -4.17 -6.38 2.03
N CYS A 105 -4.09 -7.44 2.83
CA CYS A 105 -3.26 -7.46 4.02
C CYS A 105 -1.86 -7.93 3.65
N LEU A 106 -0.91 -6.99 3.61
CA LEU A 106 0.49 -7.22 3.25
C LEU A 106 1.41 -7.20 4.47
N GLN A 107 0.86 -7.26 5.67
CA GLN A 107 1.64 -7.31 6.89
C GLN A 107 2.39 -8.64 7.02
N ASN A 108 3.67 -8.56 7.36
CA ASN A 108 4.46 -9.73 7.68
C ASN A 108 4.07 -10.24 9.06
N GLY A 109 3.50 -11.42 9.13
CA GLY A 109 3.13 -12.04 10.39
C GLY A 109 2.10 -13.13 10.18
N LEU A 110 2.33 -14.28 10.80
CA LEU A 110 1.39 -15.39 10.77
C LEU A 110 0.11 -14.98 11.49
N GLY A 111 -1.02 -15.15 10.83
CA GLY A 111 -2.31 -14.92 11.44
C GLY A 111 -2.81 -13.48 11.43
N SER A 112 -2.06 -12.53 10.81
CA SER A 112 -2.51 -11.14 10.73
C SER A 112 -3.86 -10.99 10.07
N ASP A 113 -4.07 -11.69 8.95
CA ASP A 113 -5.35 -11.69 8.23
C ASP A 113 -6.47 -12.28 9.07
N ALA A 114 -6.21 -13.32 9.86
CA ALA A 114 -7.21 -13.94 10.72
C ALA A 114 -7.68 -12.98 11.82
N VAL A 115 -6.76 -12.22 12.42
CA VAL A 115 -7.11 -11.19 13.42
C VAL A 115 -8.00 -10.13 12.80
N ILE A 116 -7.63 -9.64 11.61
CA ILE A 116 -8.39 -8.60 10.94
C ILE A 116 -9.78 -9.12 10.53
N LYS A 117 -9.87 -10.32 9.99
CA LYS A 117 -11.16 -10.96 9.64
C LYS A 117 -12.09 -11.05 10.84
N ARG A 118 -11.55 -11.41 12.01
CA ARG A 118 -12.35 -11.54 13.23
C ARG A 118 -12.91 -10.19 13.68
N ILE A 119 -12.09 -9.14 13.64
CA ILE A 119 -12.47 -7.79 14.10
C ILE A 119 -13.36 -7.08 13.07
N CYS A 120 -13.14 -7.36 11.80
CA CYS A 120 -13.82 -6.68 10.69
C CYS A 120 -14.60 -7.66 9.81
N PRO A 121 -15.68 -8.29 10.32
CA PRO A 121 -16.39 -9.31 9.57
C PRO A 121 -17.14 -8.79 8.34
N THR A 122 -17.34 -7.48 8.23
CA THR A 122 -18.03 -6.86 7.08
C THR A 122 -17.11 -6.50 5.93
N LEU A 123 -15.80 -6.64 6.12
CA LEU A 123 -14.79 -6.32 5.11
C LEU A 123 -14.35 -7.57 4.36
N ASN A 124 -13.87 -7.38 3.14
CA ASN A 124 -13.29 -8.45 2.33
C ASN A 124 -11.76 -8.46 2.54
N ILE A 125 -11.29 -9.35 3.40
CA ILE A 125 -9.88 -9.43 3.74
C ILE A 125 -9.19 -10.46 2.87
N VAL A 126 -8.15 -10.04 2.16
CA VAL A 126 -7.33 -10.89 1.30
C VAL A 126 -5.90 -10.87 1.84
N ARG A 127 -5.34 -12.06 2.06
CA ARG A 127 -3.95 -12.18 2.51
C ARG A 127 -3.00 -12.08 1.33
N GLY A 128 -1.89 -11.35 1.55
CA GLY A 128 -0.82 -11.26 0.59
C GLY A 128 0.54 -11.11 1.26
N ILE A 129 1.57 -11.29 0.46
CA ILE A 129 2.97 -11.17 0.90
C ILE A 129 3.73 -10.37 -0.16
N VAL A 130 4.54 -9.41 0.29
CA VAL A 130 5.49 -8.70 -0.56
C VAL A 130 6.78 -9.51 -0.57
N GLY A 131 7.11 -10.08 -1.74
CA GLY A 131 8.25 -10.99 -1.90
C GLY A 131 9.58 -10.29 -2.19
N PHE A 132 9.70 -9.00 -1.91
CA PHE A 132 10.93 -8.25 -2.14
C PHE A 132 11.19 -7.26 -1.00
N ASN A 133 12.43 -6.77 -0.94
CA ASN A 133 12.85 -5.81 0.07
C ASN A 133 12.88 -4.39 -0.52
N VAL A 134 12.54 -3.43 0.32
CA VAL A 134 12.61 -2.00 -0.01
C VAL A 134 13.45 -1.29 1.04
N ALA A 135 14.46 -0.55 0.58
CA ALA A 135 15.32 0.27 1.43
C ALA A 135 14.98 1.75 1.25
N PRO A 136 14.77 2.49 2.34
CA PRO A 136 14.68 3.95 2.26
C PRO A 136 16.08 4.52 2.05
N LEU A 137 16.21 5.39 1.04
CA LEU A 137 17.49 6.03 0.72
C LEU A 137 17.56 7.48 1.18
N GLY A 138 16.47 7.99 1.77
CA GLY A 138 16.34 9.41 2.12
C GLY A 138 15.90 10.26 0.94
N GLU A 139 15.50 11.49 1.23
CA GLU A 139 15.08 12.46 0.22
C GLU A 139 13.96 11.94 -0.71
N GLY A 140 12.99 11.25 -0.13
CA GLY A 140 11.85 10.72 -0.89
C GLY A 140 12.18 9.55 -1.81
N ARG A 141 13.36 8.94 -1.66
CA ARG A 141 13.82 7.84 -2.50
C ARG A 141 13.69 6.50 -1.79
N PHE A 142 13.16 5.50 -2.50
CA PHE A 142 12.99 4.14 -2.01
C PHE A 142 13.47 3.17 -3.08
N HIS A 143 14.25 2.18 -2.65
CA HIS A 143 14.91 1.24 -3.57
C HIS A 143 14.48 -0.20 -3.29
N ARG A 144 14.00 -0.87 -4.34
CA ARG A 144 13.73 -2.30 -4.30
C ARG A 144 15.00 -3.04 -4.71
N GLY A 145 15.65 -3.68 -3.73
CA GLY A 145 16.96 -4.29 -3.92
C GLY A 145 16.93 -5.73 -4.45
N THR A 146 15.77 -6.38 -4.43
CA THR A 146 15.64 -7.79 -4.82
C THR A 146 14.49 -8.00 -5.78
N GLU A 147 14.60 -9.03 -6.63
CA GLU A 147 13.46 -9.48 -7.39
C GLU A 147 12.45 -10.19 -6.48
N GLY A 148 11.29 -10.43 -6.99
CA GLY A 148 10.19 -11.08 -6.28
C GLY A 148 8.87 -10.46 -6.69
N ALA A 149 7.78 -11.09 -6.31
CA ALA A 149 6.44 -10.66 -6.65
C ALA A 149 5.66 -10.30 -5.40
N ILE A 150 4.51 -9.67 -5.60
CA ILE A 150 3.47 -9.65 -4.58
C ILE A 150 2.63 -10.90 -4.81
N TYR A 151 2.55 -11.75 -3.80
CA TYR A 151 1.74 -12.96 -3.82
C TYR A 151 0.48 -12.70 -3.01
N CYS A 152 -0.67 -13.04 -3.53
CA CYS A 152 -1.91 -12.91 -2.76
C CYS A 152 -2.87 -14.06 -3.08
N GLU A 153 -3.81 -14.27 -2.15
CA GLU A 153 -4.91 -15.18 -2.39
C GLU A 153 -5.65 -14.75 -3.65
N PRO A 154 -6.18 -15.71 -4.44
CA PRO A 154 -6.93 -15.38 -5.65
C PRO A 154 -8.08 -14.42 -5.36
N ASN A 155 -8.12 -13.31 -6.09
CA ASN A 155 -9.17 -12.31 -5.98
C ASN A 155 -9.29 -11.57 -7.31
N ASP A 156 -10.45 -11.68 -7.95
CA ASP A 156 -10.66 -11.12 -9.28
C ASP A 156 -10.60 -9.60 -9.30
N THR A 157 -11.09 -8.95 -8.25
CA THR A 157 -11.08 -7.48 -8.14
C THR A 157 -9.65 -6.96 -8.02
N ILE A 158 -8.84 -7.56 -7.16
CA ILE A 158 -7.43 -7.18 -7.01
C ILE A 158 -6.70 -7.38 -8.34
N ARG A 159 -6.89 -8.53 -8.98
CA ARG A 159 -6.25 -8.82 -10.26
C ARG A 159 -6.61 -7.79 -11.32
N ALA A 160 -7.89 -7.49 -11.46
CA ALA A 160 -8.36 -6.53 -12.45
C ALA A 160 -7.88 -5.10 -12.16
N ALA A 161 -7.82 -4.71 -10.88
CA ALA A 161 -7.48 -3.34 -10.50
C ALA A 161 -5.98 -3.07 -10.44
N LEU A 162 -5.16 -4.05 -10.05
CA LEU A 162 -3.78 -3.80 -9.65
C LEU A 162 -2.72 -4.49 -10.48
N THR A 163 -2.99 -5.63 -11.13
CA THR A 163 -1.95 -6.39 -11.82
C THR A 163 -1.25 -5.57 -12.91
N SER A 164 -2.02 -4.96 -13.81
CA SER A 164 -1.45 -4.16 -14.90
C SER A 164 -0.82 -2.86 -14.39
N VAL A 165 -1.35 -2.30 -13.31
CA VAL A 165 -0.83 -1.08 -12.70
C VAL A 165 0.58 -1.35 -12.14
N PHE A 166 0.73 -2.39 -11.35
CA PHE A 166 2.04 -2.76 -10.78
C PHE A 166 3.05 -3.19 -11.86
N ALA A 167 2.59 -3.81 -12.95
CA ALA A 167 3.47 -4.24 -14.02
C ALA A 167 4.25 -3.08 -14.65
N LYS A 168 3.73 -1.87 -14.61
CA LYS A 168 4.41 -0.70 -15.19
C LYS A 168 5.70 -0.33 -14.47
N THR A 169 5.87 -0.76 -13.23
CA THR A 169 7.09 -0.59 -12.46
C THR A 169 7.74 -1.93 -12.13
N ASN A 170 7.55 -2.91 -12.98
CA ASN A 170 8.16 -4.24 -12.88
C ASN A 170 7.78 -5.03 -11.62
N ILE A 171 6.64 -4.74 -11.04
CA ILE A 171 6.11 -5.50 -9.92
C ILE A 171 5.08 -6.49 -10.45
N GLN A 172 5.38 -7.77 -10.28
CA GLN A 172 4.47 -8.85 -10.61
C GLN A 172 3.49 -9.08 -9.44
N LEU A 173 2.24 -9.22 -9.78
CA LEU A 173 1.19 -9.52 -8.82
C LEU A 173 0.43 -10.77 -9.28
#